data_c89455fcb4743701d634e54794428f2e
#
_entry.id   c89455fcb4743701d634e54794428f2e
#
_cell.length_a   1.000
_cell.length_b   1.000
_cell.length_c   1.000
_cell.angle_alpha   90.00
_cell.angle_beta   90.00
_cell.angle_gamma   90.00
#
_symmetry.space_group_name_H-M   'P 1'
#
loop_
_entity.id
_entity.type
_entity.pdbx_description
1 polymer ?
#
loop_
_entity_poly.entity_id
_entity_poly.type
_entity_poly.pdbx_seq_one_letter_code
_entity_poly.pdbx_strand_id
1 'polypeptide(L)'
;MKPPQPVPQPVRAAVDGVDRLDARFRAVAAREPGRTAVTDDRGSVTYGRLAQDADAVTRALRGRVGAGRPVALRAGRSRHALAGLLGILGAGASYLPVDPGYPRERQRYLLDDSGARLLLSEGPPEPGETVLADLGPLVLVARPPAPDTDDAPVLPSDTAYTIYTSGSTGAPKGCVVGHAQVLALLDAAVPLFDVGADDVWTLFHSWSFDFSVWEIWGALLYGGRAVLVDRETAADPEAFAGLLAAERVTVLNQVPSAFGNLVTEAAAGGVRLPALRHVVLGGEALVPDDVRRWWEAGTAPAATVTNMYGITETTVHVTHCTVTPDVLRAAAGGRTPIGRPLDHLTVELRDARGEPVAPGQPGELWVGGAGVSHGYLGRPGLTAERFPAAADGTGRRYRSGDWAFADADGLLYYAGRMDGQVKLRGFRIELGEIEAELRALPGVGGAACLVDDSGRTPVLGACLVADRDALPPDRVREHLAGRLPAHMLPQRLRYLDRLPLTPHGKLDRAALAAAAGAGPRGADALTLATRGGDHRAG
;
A
#
# COMPACT_ATOMS: atom_id res chain seq x y z
N MET A 1 30.70 -18.41 32.85
CA MET A 1 30.01 -17.93 31.62
C MET A 1 29.95 -19.09 30.64
N LYS A 2 28.75 -19.60 30.36
CA LYS A 2 28.56 -20.59 29.30
C LYS A 2 28.69 -19.86 27.93
N PRO A 3 29.39 -20.43 26.94
CA PRO A 3 29.43 -19.83 25.60
C PRO A 3 28.01 -19.73 25.03
N PRO A 4 27.70 -18.69 24.22
CA PRO A 4 26.42 -18.59 23.59
C PRO A 4 26.21 -19.80 22.69
N GLN A 5 25.04 -20.42 22.79
CA GLN A 5 24.64 -21.51 21.88
C GLN A 5 24.55 -20.95 20.45
N PRO A 6 24.98 -21.69 19.43
CA PRO A 6 24.80 -21.26 18.06
C PRO A 6 23.31 -21.08 17.77
N VAL A 7 22.97 -19.90 17.29
CA VAL A 7 21.63 -19.60 16.77
C VAL A 7 21.31 -20.66 15.71
N PRO A 8 20.17 -21.36 15.80
CA PRO A 8 19.77 -22.30 14.76
C PRO A 8 19.76 -21.55 13.41
N GLN A 9 20.46 -22.07 12.42
CA GLN A 9 20.39 -21.51 11.08
C GLN A 9 18.92 -21.57 10.65
N PRO A 10 18.32 -20.46 10.15
CA PRO A 10 16.96 -20.49 9.64
C PRO A 10 16.89 -21.54 8.54
N VAL A 11 15.80 -22.30 8.55
CA VAL A 11 15.49 -23.25 7.49
C VAL A 11 15.44 -22.46 6.19
N ARG A 12 16.56 -22.41 5.47
CA ARG A 12 16.64 -21.94 4.10
C ARG A 12 15.83 -22.92 3.25
N ALA A 13 14.52 -22.70 3.21
CA ALA A 13 13.65 -23.22 2.16
C ALA A 13 13.71 -22.26 0.95
N ALA A 14 14.90 -21.72 0.64
CA ALA A 14 15.14 -21.19 -0.66
C ALA A 14 15.07 -22.38 -1.61
N VAL A 15 14.06 -22.39 -2.46
CA VAL A 15 14.07 -23.23 -3.67
C VAL A 15 15.14 -22.59 -4.56
N ASP A 16 16.38 -23.01 -4.37
CA ASP A 16 17.54 -22.49 -5.08
C ASP A 16 17.28 -22.53 -6.60
N GLY A 17 17.41 -21.37 -7.25
CA GLY A 17 17.31 -21.24 -8.71
C GLY A 17 15.92 -20.97 -9.29
N VAL A 18 14.93 -20.60 -8.49
CA VAL A 18 13.60 -20.24 -8.97
C VAL A 18 13.38 -18.72 -8.85
N ASP A 19 13.47 -18.03 -9.96
CA ASP A 19 13.47 -16.55 -10.04
C ASP A 19 12.07 -15.92 -10.20
N ARG A 20 10.98 -16.69 -9.97
CA ARG A 20 9.60 -16.24 -10.16
C ARG A 20 8.73 -16.60 -8.98
N LEU A 21 7.84 -15.68 -8.60
CA LEU A 21 6.90 -15.83 -7.48
C LEU A 21 5.96 -17.03 -7.63
N ASP A 22 5.36 -17.18 -8.82
CA ASP A 22 4.46 -18.29 -9.14
C ASP A 22 5.17 -19.66 -9.09
N ALA A 23 6.43 -19.71 -9.51
CA ALA A 23 7.22 -20.93 -9.49
C ALA A 23 7.63 -21.31 -8.06
N ARG A 24 8.02 -20.36 -7.20
CA ARG A 24 8.26 -20.62 -5.75
C ARG A 24 6.99 -21.10 -5.05
N PHE A 25 5.84 -20.46 -5.32
CA PHE A 25 4.56 -20.93 -4.80
C PHE A 25 4.24 -22.37 -5.22
N ARG A 26 4.42 -22.71 -6.51
CA ARG A 26 4.20 -24.06 -7.03
C ARG A 26 5.09 -25.10 -6.36
N ALA A 27 6.35 -24.74 -6.08
CA ALA A 27 7.26 -25.62 -5.37
C ALA A 27 6.77 -25.92 -3.94
N VAL A 28 6.22 -24.92 -3.21
CA VAL A 28 5.58 -25.12 -1.91
C VAL A 28 4.34 -25.98 -2.04
N ALA A 29 3.46 -25.69 -2.99
CA ALA A 29 2.22 -26.44 -3.21
C ALA A 29 2.46 -27.90 -3.60
N ALA A 30 3.54 -28.19 -4.35
CA ALA A 30 3.91 -29.56 -4.70
C ALA A 30 4.46 -30.35 -3.50
N ARG A 31 5.19 -29.68 -2.60
CA ARG A 31 5.75 -30.30 -1.38
C ARG A 31 4.71 -30.56 -0.32
N GLU A 32 3.77 -29.62 -0.12
CA GLU A 32 2.78 -29.61 0.96
C GLU A 32 1.34 -29.40 0.42
N PRO A 33 0.83 -30.23 -0.51
CA PRO A 33 -0.44 -29.97 -1.20
C PRO A 33 -1.66 -29.99 -0.27
N GLY A 34 -1.60 -30.73 0.84
CA GLY A 34 -2.67 -30.85 1.82
C GLY A 34 -2.68 -29.73 2.89
N ARG A 35 -1.60 -28.92 2.98
CA ARG A 35 -1.52 -27.84 3.96
C ARG A 35 -2.50 -26.73 3.59
N THR A 36 -3.12 -26.11 4.59
CA THR A 36 -3.98 -24.95 4.40
C THR A 36 -3.14 -23.76 3.94
N ALA A 37 -3.50 -23.20 2.79
CA ALA A 37 -2.87 -21.99 2.23
C ALA A 37 -3.64 -20.72 2.61
N VAL A 38 -4.97 -20.78 2.53
CA VAL A 38 -5.84 -19.61 2.69
C VAL A 38 -7.07 -19.99 3.52
N THR A 39 -7.46 -19.06 4.40
CA THR A 39 -8.75 -19.11 5.12
C THR A 39 -9.51 -17.80 4.87
N ASP A 40 -10.81 -17.88 4.58
CA ASP A 40 -11.73 -16.75 4.49
C ASP A 40 -13.07 -17.11 5.16
N ASP A 41 -14.09 -16.28 5.02
CA ASP A 41 -15.46 -16.47 5.54
C ASP A 41 -16.15 -17.76 5.04
N ARG A 42 -15.69 -18.32 3.91
CA ARG A 42 -16.21 -19.57 3.32
C ARG A 42 -15.45 -20.81 3.75
N GLY A 43 -14.44 -20.67 4.62
CA GLY A 43 -13.61 -21.77 5.13
C GLY A 43 -12.19 -21.77 4.57
N SER A 44 -11.54 -22.93 4.58
CA SER A 44 -10.11 -23.05 4.22
C SER A 44 -9.88 -23.70 2.87
N VAL A 45 -8.81 -23.28 2.19
CA VAL A 45 -8.33 -23.85 0.91
C VAL A 45 -6.89 -24.31 1.09
N THR A 46 -6.57 -25.51 0.60
CA THR A 46 -5.21 -26.05 0.65
C THR A 46 -4.32 -25.48 -0.46
N TYR A 47 -3.00 -25.59 -0.29
CA TYR A 47 -2.02 -25.22 -1.31
C TYR A 47 -2.27 -25.92 -2.65
N GLY A 48 -2.55 -27.24 -2.60
CA GLY A 48 -2.84 -28.02 -3.81
C GLY A 48 -4.11 -27.55 -4.52
N ARG A 49 -5.16 -27.20 -3.77
CA ARG A 49 -6.40 -26.68 -4.35
C ARG A 49 -6.19 -25.27 -4.92
N LEU A 50 -5.52 -24.37 -4.21
CA LEU A 50 -5.21 -23.04 -4.71
C LEU A 50 -4.36 -23.10 -5.99
N ALA A 51 -3.40 -24.03 -6.07
CA ALA A 51 -2.62 -24.27 -7.28
C ALA A 51 -3.48 -24.74 -8.46
N GLN A 52 -4.43 -25.66 -8.22
CA GLN A 52 -5.37 -26.13 -9.25
C GLN A 52 -6.27 -25.01 -9.78
N ASP A 53 -6.77 -24.16 -8.88
CA ASP A 53 -7.59 -22.99 -9.25
C ASP A 53 -6.76 -21.98 -10.07
N ALA A 54 -5.51 -21.71 -9.67
CA ALA A 54 -4.56 -20.89 -10.43
C ALA A 54 -4.24 -21.50 -11.83
N ASP A 55 -4.12 -22.83 -11.93
CA ASP A 55 -3.90 -23.52 -13.19
C ASP A 55 -5.08 -23.38 -14.17
N ALA A 56 -6.30 -23.33 -13.66
CA ALA A 56 -7.49 -23.05 -14.49
C ALA A 56 -7.37 -21.65 -15.14
N VAL A 57 -7.00 -20.64 -14.35
CA VAL A 57 -6.75 -19.28 -14.86
C VAL A 57 -5.59 -19.26 -15.86
N THR A 58 -4.47 -19.93 -15.53
CA THR A 58 -3.32 -20.03 -16.43
C THR A 58 -3.71 -20.61 -17.80
N ARG A 59 -4.50 -21.70 -17.81
CA ARG A 59 -4.97 -22.32 -19.05
C ARG A 59 -5.89 -21.39 -19.85
N ALA A 60 -6.78 -20.66 -19.17
CA ALA A 60 -7.67 -19.70 -19.82
C ALA A 60 -6.92 -18.53 -20.47
N LEU A 61 -5.79 -18.11 -19.88
CA LEU A 61 -4.96 -17.01 -20.39
C LEU A 61 -3.97 -17.46 -21.49
N ARG A 62 -3.64 -18.76 -21.57
CA ARG A 62 -2.63 -19.27 -22.50
C ARG A 62 -2.99 -18.95 -23.95
N GLY A 63 -2.04 -18.38 -24.67
CA GLY A 63 -2.21 -17.95 -26.08
C GLY A 63 -3.05 -16.69 -26.27
N ARG A 64 -3.51 -16.06 -25.18
CA ARG A 64 -4.30 -14.82 -25.24
C ARG A 64 -3.51 -13.61 -24.70
N VAL A 65 -2.53 -13.84 -23.84
CA VAL A 65 -1.70 -12.78 -23.27
C VAL A 65 -0.79 -12.20 -24.34
N GLY A 66 -0.90 -10.89 -24.57
CA GLY A 66 0.03 -10.14 -25.43
C GLY A 66 1.37 -9.90 -24.73
N ALA A 67 2.47 -9.95 -25.48
CA ALA A 67 3.80 -9.70 -24.94
C ALA A 67 3.87 -8.31 -24.29
N GLY A 68 4.37 -8.25 -23.02
CA GLY A 68 4.55 -7.00 -22.29
C GLY A 68 3.25 -6.25 -21.95
N ARG A 69 2.11 -6.93 -21.90
CA ARG A 69 0.83 -6.35 -21.47
C ARG A 69 0.41 -6.93 -20.12
N PRO A 70 -0.10 -6.11 -19.19
CA PRO A 70 -0.64 -6.63 -17.95
C PRO A 70 -2.00 -7.29 -18.18
N VAL A 71 -2.33 -8.25 -17.33
CA VAL A 71 -3.70 -8.75 -17.16
C VAL A 71 -4.28 -8.08 -15.92
N ALA A 72 -5.38 -7.36 -16.08
CA ALA A 72 -6.02 -6.72 -14.94
C ALA A 72 -6.78 -7.75 -14.09
N LEU A 73 -6.86 -7.48 -12.79
CA LEU A 73 -7.65 -8.25 -11.83
C LEU A 73 -8.59 -7.29 -11.10
N ARG A 74 -9.88 -7.32 -11.46
CA ARG A 74 -10.95 -6.57 -10.79
C ARG A 74 -11.64 -7.49 -9.79
N ALA A 75 -11.10 -7.54 -8.60
CA ALA A 75 -11.58 -8.44 -7.55
C ALA A 75 -11.32 -7.86 -6.16
N GLY A 76 -12.21 -8.20 -5.22
CA GLY A 76 -12.01 -7.95 -3.81
C GLY A 76 -10.94 -8.86 -3.19
N ARG A 77 -10.83 -8.79 -1.85
CA ARG A 77 -9.96 -9.72 -1.11
C ARG A 77 -10.66 -11.08 -1.00
N SER A 78 -10.31 -11.99 -1.89
CA SER A 78 -10.91 -13.33 -1.95
C SER A 78 -9.85 -14.38 -2.30
N ARG A 79 -10.12 -15.66 -1.93
CA ARG A 79 -9.31 -16.79 -2.40
C ARG A 79 -9.25 -16.90 -3.91
N HIS A 80 -10.30 -16.46 -4.60
CA HIS A 80 -10.39 -16.50 -6.06
C HIS A 80 -9.49 -15.43 -6.68
N ALA A 81 -9.41 -14.25 -6.08
CA ALA A 81 -8.45 -13.22 -6.49
C ALA A 81 -7.00 -13.71 -6.35
N LEU A 82 -6.66 -14.42 -5.26
CA LEU A 82 -5.33 -15.04 -5.10
C LEU A 82 -5.05 -16.09 -6.19
N ALA A 83 -6.02 -16.95 -6.50
CA ALA A 83 -5.90 -17.87 -7.64
C ALA A 83 -5.73 -17.12 -8.96
N GLY A 84 -6.43 -15.99 -9.12
CA GLY A 84 -6.29 -15.08 -10.26
C GLY A 84 -4.88 -14.52 -10.39
N LEU A 85 -4.31 -13.95 -9.32
CA LEU A 85 -2.93 -13.44 -9.29
C LEU A 85 -1.91 -14.51 -9.67
N LEU A 86 -1.99 -15.67 -9.02
CA LEU A 86 -1.11 -16.81 -9.28
C LEU A 86 -1.25 -17.33 -10.71
N GLY A 87 -2.48 -17.37 -11.23
CA GLY A 87 -2.76 -17.83 -12.59
C GLY A 87 -2.28 -16.86 -13.66
N ILE A 88 -2.35 -15.56 -13.42
CA ILE A 88 -1.79 -14.51 -14.31
C ILE A 88 -0.28 -14.67 -14.38
N LEU A 89 0.39 -14.76 -13.24
CA LEU A 89 1.83 -14.98 -13.20
C LEU A 89 2.24 -16.31 -13.86
N GLY A 90 1.48 -17.39 -13.62
CA GLY A 90 1.69 -18.70 -14.23
C GLY A 90 1.50 -18.70 -15.75
N ALA A 91 0.77 -17.76 -16.32
CA ALA A 91 0.64 -17.55 -17.76
C ALA A 91 1.82 -16.73 -18.35
N GLY A 92 2.77 -16.30 -17.51
CA GLY A 92 3.89 -15.44 -17.92
C GLY A 92 3.52 -13.96 -18.07
N ALA A 93 2.37 -13.56 -17.55
CA ALA A 93 1.91 -12.17 -17.54
C ALA A 93 2.19 -11.51 -16.18
N SER A 94 2.07 -10.18 -16.13
CA SER A 94 2.03 -9.40 -14.89
C SER A 94 0.60 -9.07 -14.50
N TYR A 95 0.31 -8.92 -13.21
CA TYR A 95 -1.01 -8.52 -12.76
C TYR A 95 -1.11 -7.01 -12.52
N LEU A 96 -2.29 -6.48 -12.81
CA LEU A 96 -2.71 -5.11 -12.52
C LEU A 96 -3.94 -5.19 -11.60
N PRO A 97 -3.81 -4.92 -10.30
CA PRO A 97 -4.97 -4.93 -9.42
C PRO A 97 -5.84 -3.70 -9.67
N VAL A 98 -7.13 -3.91 -9.78
CA VAL A 98 -8.16 -2.87 -9.91
C VAL A 98 -9.18 -3.10 -8.80
N ASP A 99 -9.19 -2.21 -7.81
CA ASP A 99 -10.13 -2.32 -6.69
C ASP A 99 -11.56 -2.07 -7.20
N PRO A 100 -12.49 -3.01 -7.02
CA PRO A 100 -13.88 -2.85 -7.47
C PRO A 100 -14.61 -1.71 -6.73
N GLY A 101 -14.10 -1.29 -5.56
CA GLY A 101 -14.60 -0.14 -4.82
C GLY A 101 -14.18 1.22 -5.36
N TYR A 102 -13.31 1.27 -6.38
CA TYR A 102 -12.96 2.52 -7.04
C TYR A 102 -14.09 3.01 -7.93
N PRO A 103 -14.25 4.35 -8.10
CA PRO A 103 -15.15 4.91 -9.09
C PRO A 103 -14.88 4.33 -10.48
N ARG A 104 -15.93 4.16 -11.28
CA ARG A 104 -15.83 3.57 -12.63
C ARG A 104 -14.87 4.34 -13.55
N GLU A 105 -14.85 5.67 -13.44
CA GLU A 105 -13.90 6.51 -14.20
C GLU A 105 -12.45 6.19 -13.80
N ARG A 106 -12.18 5.99 -12.50
CA ARG A 106 -10.87 5.58 -12.01
C ARG A 106 -10.48 4.20 -12.52
N GLN A 107 -11.38 3.21 -12.42
CA GLN A 107 -11.12 1.87 -12.95
C GLN A 107 -10.80 1.91 -14.45
N ARG A 108 -11.59 2.66 -15.22
CA ARG A 108 -11.37 2.84 -16.68
C ARG A 108 -10.01 3.46 -16.95
N TYR A 109 -9.66 4.54 -16.23
CA TYR A 109 -8.36 5.18 -16.37
C TYR A 109 -7.20 4.19 -16.17
N LEU A 110 -7.21 3.38 -15.09
CA LEU A 110 -6.17 2.39 -14.81
C LEU A 110 -6.04 1.36 -15.94
N LEU A 111 -7.17 0.90 -16.45
CA LEU A 111 -7.22 -0.10 -17.52
C LEU A 111 -6.75 0.47 -18.86
N ASP A 112 -7.07 1.71 -19.16
CA ASP A 112 -6.73 2.37 -20.43
C ASP A 112 -5.25 2.80 -20.42
N ASP A 113 -4.78 3.47 -19.35
CA ASP A 113 -3.40 3.93 -19.20
C ASP A 113 -2.40 2.75 -19.18
N SER A 114 -2.79 1.61 -18.59
CA SER A 114 -1.96 0.40 -18.57
C SER A 114 -1.97 -0.39 -19.88
N GLY A 115 -2.90 -0.12 -20.76
CA GLY A 115 -3.11 -0.90 -21.98
C GLY A 115 -3.60 -2.34 -21.72
N ALA A 116 -4.19 -2.62 -20.54
CA ALA A 116 -4.71 -3.93 -20.22
C ALA A 116 -5.90 -4.30 -21.11
N ARG A 117 -5.74 -5.35 -21.92
CA ARG A 117 -6.77 -5.88 -22.84
C ARG A 117 -7.54 -7.05 -22.27
N LEU A 118 -6.95 -7.75 -21.30
CA LEU A 118 -7.54 -8.88 -20.60
C LEU A 118 -7.80 -8.49 -19.16
N LEU A 119 -8.96 -8.89 -18.66
CA LEU A 119 -9.40 -8.62 -17.30
C LEU A 119 -10.01 -9.89 -16.72
N LEU A 120 -9.51 -10.31 -15.56
CA LEU A 120 -10.19 -11.24 -14.66
C LEU A 120 -11.07 -10.42 -13.72
N SER A 121 -12.35 -10.73 -13.67
CA SER A 121 -13.32 -10.00 -12.84
C SER A 121 -14.08 -10.96 -11.93
N GLU A 122 -14.25 -10.59 -10.66
CA GLU A 122 -15.32 -11.10 -9.83
C GLU A 122 -16.60 -10.33 -10.15
N GLY A 123 -17.66 -11.05 -10.44
CA GLY A 123 -18.94 -10.45 -10.85
C GLY A 123 -19.16 -10.41 -12.38
N PRO A 124 -20.30 -9.90 -12.80
CA PRO A 124 -20.70 -9.92 -14.20
C PRO A 124 -19.81 -9.00 -15.06
N PRO A 125 -19.66 -9.30 -16.35
CA PRO A 125 -18.97 -8.43 -17.28
C PRO A 125 -19.70 -7.09 -17.42
N GLU A 126 -18.91 -6.01 -17.64
CA GLU A 126 -19.45 -4.68 -17.89
C GLU A 126 -19.80 -4.47 -19.37
N PRO A 127 -20.62 -3.44 -19.70
CA PRO A 127 -20.94 -3.11 -21.08
C PRO A 127 -19.68 -2.90 -21.93
N GLY A 128 -19.58 -3.60 -23.06
CA GLY A 128 -18.43 -3.58 -23.97
C GLY A 128 -17.36 -4.64 -23.67
N GLU A 129 -17.41 -5.32 -22.52
CA GLU A 129 -16.54 -6.46 -22.23
C GLU A 129 -17.09 -7.74 -22.90
N THR A 130 -16.19 -8.53 -23.50
CA THR A 130 -16.54 -9.80 -24.14
C THR A 130 -16.03 -10.96 -23.30
N VAL A 131 -16.91 -11.86 -22.88
CA VAL A 131 -16.55 -13.06 -22.12
C VAL A 131 -15.72 -14.00 -22.99
N LEU A 132 -14.53 -14.36 -22.51
CA LEU A 132 -13.63 -15.32 -23.14
C LEU A 132 -13.63 -16.69 -22.43
N ALA A 133 -13.83 -16.68 -21.12
CA ALA A 133 -13.97 -17.89 -20.31
C ALA A 133 -14.71 -17.58 -19.00
N ASP A 134 -15.59 -18.51 -18.62
CA ASP A 134 -16.19 -18.55 -17.29
C ASP A 134 -15.39 -19.55 -16.43
N LEU A 135 -14.85 -19.08 -15.33
CA LEU A 135 -14.05 -19.86 -14.38
C LEU A 135 -14.76 -20.03 -13.03
N GLY A 136 -16.08 -19.84 -13.05
CA GLY A 136 -16.93 -19.83 -11.86
C GLY A 136 -16.92 -18.46 -11.18
N PRO A 137 -16.24 -18.28 -10.03
CA PRO A 137 -16.21 -16.99 -9.34
C PRO A 137 -15.48 -15.88 -10.11
N LEU A 138 -14.58 -16.26 -11.01
CA LEU A 138 -13.85 -15.34 -11.90
C LEU A 138 -14.32 -15.51 -13.34
N VAL A 139 -14.49 -14.39 -14.04
CA VAL A 139 -14.76 -14.36 -15.47
C VAL A 139 -13.60 -13.68 -16.18
N LEU A 140 -13.04 -14.36 -17.17
CA LEU A 140 -12.05 -13.75 -18.06
C LEU A 140 -12.76 -13.03 -19.18
N VAL A 141 -12.52 -11.74 -19.31
CA VAL A 141 -13.10 -10.92 -20.37
C VAL A 141 -12.01 -10.23 -21.21
N ALA A 142 -12.33 -9.98 -22.48
CA ALA A 142 -11.59 -9.07 -23.33
C ALA A 142 -12.26 -7.69 -23.28
N ARG A 143 -11.44 -6.64 -23.23
CA ARG A 143 -11.87 -5.26 -23.32
C ARG A 143 -11.65 -4.72 -24.73
N PRO A 144 -12.55 -3.86 -25.23
CA PRO A 144 -12.29 -3.16 -26.49
C PRO A 144 -11.01 -2.32 -26.37
N PRO A 145 -10.29 -2.08 -27.48
CA PRO A 145 -9.21 -1.12 -27.50
C PRO A 145 -9.71 0.26 -27.08
N ALA A 146 -8.98 0.94 -26.20
CA ALA A 146 -9.20 2.36 -26.03
C ALA A 146 -8.78 3.09 -27.31
N PRO A 147 -9.41 4.23 -27.64
CA PRO A 147 -8.92 5.09 -28.72
C PRO A 147 -7.43 5.39 -28.47
N ASP A 148 -6.59 5.34 -29.48
CA ASP A 148 -5.16 5.66 -29.46
C ASP A 148 -4.23 4.67 -28.70
N THR A 149 -4.62 3.40 -28.53
CA THR A 149 -3.80 2.44 -27.76
C THR A 149 -2.84 1.54 -28.57
N ASP A 150 -2.61 1.83 -29.82
CA ASP A 150 -1.56 1.12 -30.59
C ASP A 150 -0.15 1.38 -30.00
N ASP A 151 0.03 2.53 -29.33
CA ASP A 151 1.25 2.93 -28.62
C ASP A 151 1.25 2.63 -27.11
N ALA A 152 0.35 1.76 -26.61
CA ALA A 152 0.32 1.43 -25.20
C ALA A 152 1.66 0.86 -24.73
N PRO A 153 2.17 1.27 -23.53
CA PRO A 153 3.53 0.95 -23.08
C PRO A 153 3.73 -0.56 -22.90
N VAL A 154 4.91 -1.05 -23.31
CA VAL A 154 5.30 -2.46 -23.17
C VAL A 154 6.06 -2.61 -21.84
N LEU A 155 5.64 -3.57 -21.03
CA LEU A 155 6.29 -3.92 -19.77
C LEU A 155 7.53 -4.77 -19.98
N PRO A 156 8.56 -4.67 -19.11
CA PRO A 156 9.63 -5.64 -19.02
C PRO A 156 9.11 -7.08 -18.84
N SER A 157 9.77 -8.07 -19.44
CA SER A 157 9.32 -9.47 -19.45
C SER A 157 9.33 -10.14 -18.06
N ASP A 158 10.09 -9.59 -17.12
CA ASP A 158 10.20 -10.06 -15.73
C ASP A 158 9.22 -9.36 -14.78
N THR A 159 8.30 -8.50 -15.30
CA THR A 159 7.33 -7.78 -14.48
C THR A 159 6.40 -8.74 -13.77
N ALA A 160 6.30 -8.57 -12.44
CA ALA A 160 5.34 -9.28 -11.61
C ALA A 160 4.01 -8.53 -11.50
N TYR A 161 4.07 -7.21 -11.24
CA TYR A 161 2.87 -6.40 -11.11
C TYR A 161 3.09 -4.93 -11.50
N THR A 162 1.96 -4.25 -11.70
CA THR A 162 1.90 -2.80 -11.79
C THR A 162 0.86 -2.30 -10.78
N ILE A 163 1.31 -1.54 -9.78
CA ILE A 163 0.42 -0.89 -8.81
C ILE A 163 0.41 0.61 -9.07
N TYR A 164 -0.79 1.18 -9.14
CA TYR A 164 -0.97 2.62 -9.37
C TYR A 164 -0.92 3.40 -8.05
N THR A 165 -0.09 4.42 -8.05
CA THR A 165 -0.01 5.40 -6.97
C THR A 165 -0.55 6.75 -7.44
N SER A 166 -0.94 7.62 -6.51
CA SER A 166 -1.30 9.00 -6.82
C SER A 166 -0.14 9.73 -7.50
N GLY A 167 -0.46 10.63 -8.42
CA GLY A 167 0.53 11.34 -9.21
C GLY A 167 0.59 12.83 -8.91
N SER A 168 1.80 13.40 -8.84
CA SER A 168 2.03 14.84 -8.60
C SER A 168 1.44 15.74 -9.70
N THR A 169 1.17 15.17 -10.88
CA THR A 169 0.55 15.86 -12.01
C THR A 169 -0.97 15.80 -12.02
N GLY A 170 -1.59 15.21 -10.97
CA GLY A 170 -3.04 15.05 -10.85
C GLY A 170 -3.60 13.79 -11.49
N ALA A 171 -2.79 12.96 -12.16
CA ALA A 171 -3.20 11.66 -12.70
C ALA A 171 -2.39 10.53 -12.06
N PRO A 172 -3.00 9.36 -11.79
CA PRO A 172 -2.30 8.21 -11.25
C PRO A 172 -1.18 7.70 -12.17
N LYS A 173 -0.16 7.13 -11.55
CA LYS A 173 1.00 6.55 -12.25
C LYS A 173 1.21 5.10 -11.83
N GLY A 174 1.39 4.20 -12.80
CA GLY A 174 1.64 2.79 -12.56
C GLY A 174 3.11 2.55 -12.24
N CYS A 175 3.43 2.07 -11.04
CA CYS A 175 4.77 1.62 -10.65
C CYS A 175 4.96 0.16 -11.06
N VAL A 176 6.00 -0.10 -11.87
CA VAL A 176 6.27 -1.41 -12.47
C VAL A 176 7.33 -2.15 -11.66
N VAL A 177 6.95 -3.29 -11.08
CA VAL A 177 7.81 -4.10 -10.21
C VAL A 177 7.96 -5.52 -10.76
N GLY A 178 9.20 -6.02 -10.79
CA GLY A 178 9.52 -7.35 -11.28
C GLY A 178 9.49 -8.43 -10.19
N HIS A 179 9.57 -9.68 -10.63
CA HIS A 179 9.69 -10.82 -9.73
C HIS A 179 10.93 -10.75 -8.85
N ALA A 180 12.07 -10.37 -9.44
CA ALA A 180 13.35 -10.30 -8.75
C ALA A 180 13.34 -9.31 -7.58
N GLN A 181 12.68 -8.15 -7.75
CA GLN A 181 12.57 -7.14 -6.69
C GLN A 181 11.80 -7.66 -5.48
N VAL A 182 10.66 -8.34 -5.72
CA VAL A 182 9.85 -8.92 -4.63
C VAL A 182 10.61 -10.05 -3.93
N LEU A 183 11.30 -10.90 -4.69
CA LEU A 183 12.10 -11.98 -4.12
C LEU A 183 13.28 -11.45 -3.31
N ALA A 184 13.95 -10.39 -3.78
CA ALA A 184 15.02 -9.74 -3.03
C ALA A 184 14.53 -9.14 -1.69
N LEU A 185 13.34 -8.52 -1.68
CA LEU A 185 12.70 -8.06 -0.46
C LEU A 185 12.48 -9.21 0.52
N LEU A 186 11.86 -10.30 0.06
CA LEU A 186 11.51 -11.43 0.91
C LEU A 186 12.76 -12.15 1.43
N ASP A 187 13.74 -12.38 0.57
CA ASP A 187 14.99 -13.05 0.93
C ASP A 187 15.80 -12.24 1.97
N ALA A 188 15.68 -10.90 1.97
CA ALA A 188 16.32 -10.03 2.95
C ALA A 188 15.49 -9.84 4.23
N ALA A 189 14.16 -9.72 4.12
CA ALA A 189 13.33 -9.35 5.26
C ALA A 189 12.81 -10.56 6.05
N VAL A 190 12.37 -11.64 5.41
CA VAL A 190 11.77 -12.81 6.08
C VAL A 190 12.70 -13.43 7.14
N PRO A 191 14.03 -13.55 6.93
CA PRO A 191 14.92 -14.07 7.96
C PRO A 191 14.95 -13.25 9.26
N LEU A 192 14.57 -11.95 9.21
CA LEU A 192 14.52 -11.09 10.40
C LEU A 192 13.34 -11.44 11.32
N PHE A 193 12.34 -12.15 10.80
CA PHE A 193 11.12 -12.51 11.53
C PHE A 193 11.05 -14.00 11.92
N ASP A 194 11.96 -14.83 11.44
CA ASP A 194 11.95 -16.28 11.69
C ASP A 194 10.55 -16.88 11.44
N VAL A 195 9.95 -16.51 10.30
CA VAL A 195 8.62 -17.00 9.89
C VAL A 195 8.73 -18.21 8.99
N GLY A 196 7.73 -19.08 9.02
CA GLY A 196 7.71 -20.32 8.28
C GLY A 196 6.31 -20.92 8.11
N ALA A 197 6.29 -22.23 7.93
CA ALA A 197 5.07 -22.95 7.59
C ALA A 197 3.99 -22.94 8.67
N ASP A 198 4.36 -22.75 9.92
CA ASP A 198 3.40 -22.72 11.04
C ASP A 198 2.82 -21.34 11.33
N ASP A 199 3.27 -20.32 10.56
CA ASP A 199 2.78 -18.97 10.73
C ASP A 199 1.46 -18.72 10.03
N VAL A 200 0.66 -17.88 10.67
CA VAL A 200 -0.65 -17.43 10.22
C VAL A 200 -0.62 -15.94 10.03
N TRP A 201 -0.77 -15.51 8.79
CA TRP A 201 -0.66 -14.12 8.37
C TRP A 201 -2.02 -13.51 8.10
N THR A 202 -2.23 -12.26 8.46
CA THR A 202 -3.38 -11.50 7.94
C THR A 202 -3.11 -11.00 6.54
N LEU A 203 -4.09 -11.13 5.63
CA LEU A 203 -4.17 -10.41 4.37
C LEU A 203 -5.23 -9.30 4.54
N PHE A 204 -4.77 -8.18 5.04
CA PHE A 204 -5.62 -7.06 5.46
C PHE A 204 -5.73 -5.99 4.38
N HIS A 205 -4.66 -5.76 3.63
CA HIS A 205 -4.58 -4.64 2.69
C HIS A 205 -5.21 -4.97 1.33
N SER A 206 -5.75 -3.94 0.65
CA SER A 206 -6.23 -4.05 -0.74
C SER A 206 -5.10 -4.51 -1.66
N TRP A 207 -5.41 -5.31 -2.69
CA TRP A 207 -4.43 -5.72 -3.72
C TRP A 207 -3.83 -4.53 -4.47
N SER A 208 -4.51 -3.37 -4.48
CA SER A 208 -4.03 -2.13 -5.07
C SER A 208 -3.08 -1.34 -4.15
N PHE A 209 -2.79 -1.85 -2.97
CA PHE A 209 -1.80 -1.32 -2.04
C PHE A 209 -0.65 -2.32 -1.90
N ASP A 210 0.58 -1.88 -2.10
CA ASP A 210 1.77 -2.74 -2.19
C ASP A 210 2.12 -3.50 -0.90
N PHE A 211 1.60 -3.08 0.26
CA PHE A 211 1.72 -3.85 1.50
C PHE A 211 1.10 -5.25 1.35
N SER A 212 0.07 -5.41 0.50
CA SER A 212 -0.49 -6.73 0.19
C SER A 212 0.52 -7.68 -0.45
N VAL A 213 1.51 -7.16 -1.16
CA VAL A 213 2.59 -7.96 -1.77
C VAL A 213 3.43 -8.63 -0.68
N TRP A 214 3.77 -7.91 0.39
CA TRP A 214 4.43 -8.48 1.56
C TRP A 214 3.57 -9.55 2.23
N GLU A 215 2.28 -9.26 2.45
CA GLU A 215 1.34 -10.19 3.10
C GLU A 215 1.16 -11.49 2.30
N ILE A 216 0.90 -11.38 1.00
CA ILE A 216 0.65 -12.54 0.12
C ILE A 216 1.89 -13.43 0.03
N TRP A 217 3.00 -12.83 -0.36
CA TRP A 217 4.19 -13.61 -0.69
C TRP A 217 4.97 -14.03 0.55
N GLY A 218 4.94 -13.24 1.62
CA GLY A 218 5.47 -13.62 2.94
C GLY A 218 4.76 -14.84 3.53
N ALA A 219 3.45 -14.95 3.36
CA ALA A 219 2.71 -16.14 3.76
C ALA A 219 2.95 -17.32 2.81
N LEU A 220 2.63 -17.15 1.52
CA LEU A 220 2.48 -18.27 0.60
C LEU A 220 3.81 -18.89 0.13
N LEU A 221 4.91 -18.11 0.06
CA LEU A 221 6.19 -18.66 -0.41
C LEU A 221 6.96 -19.42 0.68
N TYR A 222 6.56 -19.26 1.95
CA TYR A 222 7.19 -19.92 3.09
C TYR A 222 6.32 -21.00 3.73
N GLY A 223 5.20 -21.34 3.08
CA GLY A 223 4.32 -22.44 3.51
C GLY A 223 3.34 -22.06 4.61
N GLY A 224 3.27 -20.78 4.99
CA GLY A 224 2.35 -20.27 5.99
C GLY A 224 0.89 -20.26 5.52
N ARG A 225 -0.02 -19.90 6.43
CA ARG A 225 -1.44 -19.76 6.15
C ARG A 225 -1.83 -18.29 6.09
N ALA A 226 -2.51 -17.87 5.03
CA ALA A 226 -3.05 -16.55 4.85
C ALA A 226 -4.51 -16.49 5.31
N VAL A 227 -4.86 -15.56 6.19
CA VAL A 227 -6.23 -15.27 6.62
C VAL A 227 -6.69 -14.00 5.92
N LEU A 228 -7.65 -14.15 5.02
CA LEU A 228 -8.25 -13.01 4.31
C LEU A 228 -9.17 -12.24 5.25
N VAL A 229 -8.91 -10.96 5.40
CA VAL A 229 -9.74 -10.06 6.19
C VAL A 229 -10.67 -9.32 5.24
N ASP A 230 -11.97 -9.60 5.30
CA ASP A 230 -12.95 -8.89 4.49
C ASP A 230 -13.05 -7.40 4.86
N ARG A 231 -13.79 -6.63 4.05
CA ARG A 231 -13.86 -5.17 4.22
C ARG A 231 -14.61 -4.76 5.49
N GLU A 232 -15.62 -5.51 5.88
CA GLU A 232 -16.46 -5.21 7.05
C GLU A 232 -15.67 -5.47 8.32
N THR A 233 -15.06 -6.65 8.43
CA THR A 233 -14.14 -7.01 9.53
C THR A 233 -12.97 -6.04 9.64
N ALA A 234 -12.37 -5.62 8.51
CA ALA A 234 -11.28 -4.64 8.52
C ALA A 234 -11.70 -3.24 9.01
N ALA A 235 -12.97 -2.89 8.88
CA ALA A 235 -13.52 -1.60 9.34
C ALA A 235 -13.99 -1.62 10.80
N ASP A 236 -14.13 -2.81 11.39
CA ASP A 236 -14.61 -3.02 12.76
C ASP A 236 -13.47 -3.58 13.63
N PRO A 237 -12.87 -2.78 14.53
CA PRO A 237 -11.76 -3.22 15.38
C PRO A 237 -12.10 -4.38 16.32
N GLU A 238 -13.34 -4.48 16.80
CA GLU A 238 -13.81 -5.58 17.67
C GLU A 238 -13.86 -6.89 16.87
N ALA A 239 -14.53 -6.86 15.71
CA ALA A 239 -14.61 -8.01 14.82
C ALA A 239 -13.21 -8.48 14.37
N PHE A 240 -12.32 -7.53 14.07
CA PHE A 240 -10.95 -7.82 13.68
C PHE A 240 -10.15 -8.46 14.82
N ALA A 241 -10.24 -7.92 16.04
CA ALA A 241 -9.60 -8.51 17.22
C ALA A 241 -10.10 -9.95 17.47
N GLY A 242 -11.40 -10.17 17.31
CA GLY A 242 -12.02 -11.50 17.39
C GLY A 242 -11.47 -12.48 16.34
N LEU A 243 -11.32 -12.03 15.09
CA LEU A 243 -10.72 -12.83 14.02
C LEU A 243 -9.25 -13.18 14.32
N LEU A 244 -8.45 -12.23 14.80
CA LEU A 244 -7.05 -12.49 15.18
C LEU A 244 -6.91 -13.59 16.23
N ALA A 245 -7.81 -13.58 17.23
CA ALA A 245 -7.84 -14.58 18.29
C ALA A 245 -8.33 -15.94 17.77
N ALA A 246 -9.44 -15.97 17.03
CA ALA A 246 -10.06 -17.18 16.50
C ALA A 246 -9.13 -17.93 15.53
N GLU A 247 -8.48 -17.21 14.63
CA GLU A 247 -7.57 -17.75 13.63
C GLU A 247 -6.16 -17.99 14.17
N ARG A 248 -5.88 -17.60 15.43
CA ARG A 248 -4.56 -17.73 16.06
C ARG A 248 -3.44 -17.09 15.21
N VAL A 249 -3.69 -15.86 14.75
CA VAL A 249 -2.77 -15.12 13.89
C VAL A 249 -1.41 -14.95 14.60
N THR A 250 -0.32 -15.21 13.88
CA THR A 250 1.05 -15.08 14.38
C THR A 250 1.76 -13.85 13.80
N VAL A 251 1.38 -13.41 12.59
CA VAL A 251 1.94 -12.24 11.91
C VAL A 251 0.81 -11.27 11.55
N LEU A 252 0.77 -10.15 12.24
CA LEU A 252 -0.17 -9.07 12.02
C LEU A 252 0.52 -7.94 11.26
N ASN A 253 -0.06 -7.55 10.12
CA ASN A 253 0.42 -6.43 9.31
C ASN A 253 -0.61 -5.30 9.35
N GLN A 254 -0.19 -4.09 9.73
CA GLN A 254 -1.09 -2.95 9.89
C GLN A 254 -0.40 -1.63 9.54
N VAL A 255 -1.20 -0.67 9.07
CA VAL A 255 -0.80 0.72 9.11
C VAL A 255 -0.98 1.27 10.53
N PRO A 256 -0.12 2.20 11.01
CA PRO A 256 -0.20 2.72 12.38
C PRO A 256 -1.58 3.22 12.81
N SER A 257 -2.34 3.86 11.94
CA SER A 257 -3.70 4.34 12.27
C SER A 257 -4.70 3.20 12.52
N ALA A 258 -4.65 2.11 11.73
CA ALA A 258 -5.49 0.93 11.96
C ALA A 258 -5.04 0.17 13.22
N PHE A 259 -3.74 0.08 13.45
CA PHE A 259 -3.19 -0.49 14.69
C PHE A 259 -3.66 0.29 15.94
N GLY A 260 -3.68 1.62 15.91
CA GLY A 260 -4.18 2.46 17.01
C GLY A 260 -5.64 2.17 17.37
N ASN A 261 -6.49 1.87 16.36
CA ASN A 261 -7.88 1.44 16.60
C ASN A 261 -7.92 0.06 17.27
N LEU A 262 -7.13 -0.90 16.79
CA LEU A 262 -7.02 -2.23 17.40
C LEU A 262 -6.50 -2.14 18.85
N VAL A 263 -5.50 -1.31 19.11
CA VAL A 263 -4.96 -1.07 20.47
C VAL A 263 -6.03 -0.55 21.40
N THR A 264 -6.86 0.39 20.95
CA THR A 264 -7.95 0.96 21.75
C THR A 264 -8.97 -0.09 22.09
N GLU A 265 -9.38 -0.91 21.14
CA GLU A 265 -10.33 -1.99 21.33
C GLU A 265 -9.76 -3.10 22.23
N ALA A 266 -8.54 -3.53 21.96
CA ALA A 266 -7.88 -4.57 22.75
C ALA A 266 -7.71 -4.20 24.22
N ALA A 267 -7.43 -2.92 24.51
CA ALA A 267 -7.32 -2.42 25.87
C ALA A 267 -8.70 -2.37 26.57
N ALA A 268 -9.76 -1.97 25.85
CA ALA A 268 -11.12 -1.90 26.39
C ALA A 268 -11.75 -3.29 26.60
N GLY A 269 -11.59 -4.19 25.64
CA GLY A 269 -12.19 -5.54 25.62
C GLY A 269 -11.37 -6.61 26.33
N GLY A 270 -10.18 -6.32 26.85
CA GLY A 270 -9.32 -7.33 27.48
C GLY A 270 -8.85 -8.43 26.53
N VAL A 271 -8.77 -8.17 25.23
CA VAL A 271 -8.37 -9.12 24.20
C VAL A 271 -6.99 -9.68 24.47
N ARG A 272 -6.83 -10.99 24.28
CA ARG A 272 -5.55 -11.71 24.41
C ARG A 272 -5.22 -12.43 23.11
N LEU A 273 -4.03 -12.18 22.60
CA LEU A 273 -3.51 -12.76 21.35
C LEU A 273 -2.21 -13.54 21.62
N PRO A 274 -2.28 -14.66 22.37
CA PRO A 274 -1.07 -15.38 22.80
C PRO A 274 -0.31 -16.06 21.65
N ALA A 275 -0.94 -16.24 20.49
CA ALA A 275 -0.30 -16.79 19.30
C ALA A 275 0.49 -15.73 18.52
N LEU A 276 0.20 -14.46 18.72
CA LEU A 276 0.82 -13.38 17.96
C LEU A 276 2.31 -13.25 18.29
N ARG A 277 3.15 -13.32 17.27
CA ARG A 277 4.61 -13.23 17.33
C ARG A 277 5.15 -11.91 16.81
N HIS A 278 4.52 -11.40 15.75
CA HIS A 278 4.99 -10.21 15.04
C HIS A 278 3.84 -9.25 14.75
N VAL A 279 4.06 -7.98 15.07
CA VAL A 279 3.26 -6.84 14.65
C VAL A 279 4.14 -6.02 13.72
N VAL A 280 3.84 -6.04 12.42
CA VAL A 280 4.57 -5.31 11.39
C VAL A 280 3.77 -4.06 11.05
N LEU A 281 4.35 -2.89 11.36
CA LEU A 281 3.77 -1.58 11.08
C LEU A 281 4.48 -0.94 9.89
N GLY A 282 3.73 -0.28 9.02
CA GLY A 282 4.29 0.41 7.85
C GLY A 282 3.29 1.34 7.19
N GLY A 283 3.75 2.10 6.19
CA GLY A 283 2.89 2.98 5.39
C GLY A 283 2.61 4.36 6.00
N GLU A 284 2.73 4.54 7.31
CA GLU A 284 2.54 5.80 8.03
C GLU A 284 3.65 6.02 9.06
N ALA A 285 3.67 7.22 9.65
CA ALA A 285 4.53 7.49 10.80
C ALA A 285 4.05 6.68 12.03
N LEU A 286 4.99 6.02 12.70
CA LEU A 286 4.71 5.30 13.93
C LEU A 286 4.15 6.25 15.00
N VAL A 287 3.11 5.80 15.71
CA VAL A 287 2.55 6.50 16.87
C VAL A 287 3.10 5.85 18.16
N PRO A 288 4.08 6.45 18.84
CA PRO A 288 4.74 5.85 20.01
C PRO A 288 3.78 5.48 21.13
N ASP A 289 2.75 6.30 21.37
CA ASP A 289 1.78 6.09 22.45
C ASP A 289 0.90 4.85 22.20
N ASP A 290 0.60 4.53 20.94
CA ASP A 290 -0.15 3.32 20.61
C ASP A 290 0.67 2.07 20.93
N VAL A 291 1.97 2.10 20.65
CA VAL A 291 2.87 0.98 20.98
C VAL A 291 3.00 0.82 22.50
N ARG A 292 3.11 1.93 23.26
CA ARG A 292 3.16 1.87 24.74
C ARG A 292 1.88 1.26 25.31
N ARG A 293 0.71 1.75 24.85
CA ARG A 293 -0.60 1.22 25.27
C ARG A 293 -0.77 -0.26 24.91
N TRP A 294 -0.26 -0.69 23.75
CA TRP A 294 -0.26 -2.10 23.35
C TRP A 294 0.50 -2.98 24.35
N TRP A 295 1.70 -2.55 24.76
CA TRP A 295 2.50 -3.27 25.75
C TRP A 295 1.85 -3.26 27.14
N GLU A 296 1.34 -2.10 27.59
CA GLU A 296 0.64 -1.94 28.87
C GLU A 296 -0.62 -2.81 28.97
N ALA A 297 -1.37 -2.91 27.91
CA ALA A 297 -2.54 -3.79 27.83
C ALA A 297 -2.20 -5.28 27.93
N GLY A 298 -0.93 -5.67 27.65
CA GLY A 298 -0.49 -7.05 27.67
C GLY A 298 -1.26 -7.95 26.69
N THR A 299 -1.74 -7.39 25.58
CA THR A 299 -2.56 -8.09 24.58
C THR A 299 -1.80 -9.24 23.94
N ALA A 300 -0.53 -9.03 23.60
CA ALA A 300 0.35 -10.03 23.00
C ALA A 300 1.77 -9.83 23.57
N PRO A 301 2.06 -10.29 24.81
CA PRO A 301 3.29 -9.97 25.52
C PRO A 301 4.56 -10.55 24.88
N ALA A 302 4.41 -11.60 24.06
CA ALA A 302 5.53 -12.22 23.33
C ALA A 302 5.75 -11.60 21.92
N ALA A 303 4.85 -10.73 21.47
CA ALA A 303 4.93 -10.19 20.12
C ALA A 303 5.97 -9.07 20.01
N THR A 304 6.81 -9.17 18.99
CA THR A 304 7.73 -8.10 18.61
C THR A 304 6.98 -7.08 17.74
N VAL A 305 7.11 -5.80 18.06
CA VAL A 305 6.61 -4.71 17.20
C VAL A 305 7.74 -4.23 16.31
N THR A 306 7.51 -4.20 15.01
CA THR A 306 8.50 -3.77 14.01
C THR A 306 7.90 -2.66 13.17
N ASN A 307 8.62 -1.55 13.03
CA ASN A 307 8.28 -0.50 12.08
C ASN A 307 9.09 -0.69 10.80
N MET A 308 8.42 -0.85 9.66
CA MET A 308 9.03 -0.98 8.35
C MET A 308 8.64 0.20 7.47
N TYR A 309 9.64 1.03 7.15
CA TYR A 309 9.43 2.12 6.20
C TYR A 309 9.67 1.63 4.79
N GLY A 310 8.85 2.11 3.86
CA GLY A 310 9.02 1.86 2.43
C GLY A 310 8.07 2.64 1.55
N ILE A 311 8.27 2.46 0.25
CA ILE A 311 7.55 3.13 -0.84
C ILE A 311 7.42 2.16 -2.02
N THR A 312 6.37 2.31 -2.80
CA THR A 312 6.04 1.39 -3.90
C THR A 312 7.16 1.28 -4.94
N GLU A 313 7.84 2.38 -5.21
CA GLU A 313 8.94 2.48 -6.17
C GLU A 313 10.21 1.72 -5.75
N THR A 314 10.28 1.27 -4.50
CA THR A 314 11.40 0.47 -3.96
C THR A 314 10.94 -0.85 -3.37
N THR A 315 9.79 -1.33 -3.84
CA THR A 315 9.19 -2.63 -3.53
C THR A 315 8.88 -2.79 -2.03
N VAL A 316 7.81 -2.15 -1.58
CA VAL A 316 7.15 -2.25 -0.28
C VAL A 316 7.99 -1.73 0.90
N HIS A 317 9.08 -2.42 1.26
CA HIS A 317 9.88 -2.12 2.46
C HIS A 317 11.34 -1.81 2.14
N VAL A 318 11.84 -0.73 2.72
CA VAL A 318 13.23 -0.25 2.56
C VAL A 318 14.04 -0.48 3.83
N THR A 319 13.43 -0.23 4.99
CA THR A 319 14.13 -0.32 6.27
C THR A 319 13.35 -1.16 7.28
N HIS A 320 14.05 -1.63 8.29
CA HIS A 320 13.53 -2.43 9.39
C HIS A 320 13.95 -1.83 10.72
N CYS A 321 12.99 -1.64 11.63
CA CYS A 321 13.22 -1.13 12.99
C CYS A 321 12.44 -1.96 14.01
N THR A 322 13.10 -2.80 14.78
CA THR A 322 12.49 -3.41 15.97
C THR A 322 12.23 -2.31 16.99
N VAL A 323 10.96 -2.12 17.33
CA VAL A 323 10.53 -1.08 18.27
C VAL A 323 10.72 -1.59 19.70
N THR A 324 11.57 -0.92 20.46
CA THR A 324 11.82 -1.19 21.88
C THR A 324 11.54 0.05 22.71
N PRO A 325 11.40 -0.06 24.05
CA PRO A 325 11.28 1.12 24.91
C PRO A 325 12.42 2.12 24.73
N ASP A 326 13.65 1.64 24.46
CA ASP A 326 14.83 2.48 24.23
C ASP A 326 14.73 3.26 22.92
N VAL A 327 14.31 2.58 21.84
CA VAL A 327 14.06 3.20 20.53
C VAL A 327 12.98 4.29 20.65
N LEU A 328 11.90 4.03 21.39
CA LEU A 328 10.84 5.02 21.61
C LEU A 328 11.29 6.21 22.47
N ARG A 329 12.21 5.99 23.43
CA ARG A 329 12.80 7.10 24.22
C ARG A 329 13.71 7.98 23.36
N ALA A 330 14.54 7.37 22.52
CA ALA A 330 15.42 8.09 21.59
C ALA A 330 14.63 8.87 20.52
N ALA A 331 13.43 8.41 20.20
CA ALA A 331 12.49 9.05 19.26
C ALA A 331 11.70 10.24 19.84
N ALA A 332 11.99 10.66 21.10
CA ALA A 332 11.31 11.79 21.73
C ALA A 332 11.43 13.07 20.88
N GLY A 333 10.37 13.90 20.89
CA GLY A 333 10.30 15.12 20.07
C GLY A 333 9.68 14.94 18.70
N GLY A 334 8.83 13.90 18.50
CA GLY A 334 8.04 13.70 17.27
C GLY A 334 8.81 13.02 16.14
N ARG A 335 9.94 12.39 16.44
CA ARG A 335 10.75 11.65 15.47
C ARG A 335 10.21 10.23 15.30
N THR A 336 10.06 9.78 14.07
CA THR A 336 9.66 8.39 13.79
C THR A 336 10.88 7.54 13.43
N PRO A 337 11.29 6.57 14.27
CA PRO A 337 12.41 5.68 13.94
C PRO A 337 11.97 4.76 12.78
N ILE A 338 12.72 4.78 11.69
CA ILE A 338 12.52 3.91 10.54
C ILE A 338 13.59 2.82 10.43
N GLY A 339 14.62 2.86 11.28
CA GLY A 339 15.57 1.77 11.42
C GLY A 339 16.74 1.79 10.46
N ARG A 340 17.12 0.60 9.98
CA ARG A 340 18.26 0.39 9.08
C ARG A 340 17.80 -0.16 7.75
N PRO A 341 18.51 0.11 6.65
CA PRO A 341 18.22 -0.48 5.34
C PRO A 341 18.22 -2.02 5.43
N LEU A 342 17.32 -2.64 4.68
CA LEU A 342 17.36 -4.08 4.42
C LEU A 342 18.58 -4.42 3.53
N ASP A 343 19.19 -5.58 3.73
CA ASP A 343 20.49 -5.95 3.14
C ASP A 343 20.55 -5.91 1.61
N HIS A 344 19.40 -6.00 0.92
CA HIS A 344 19.31 -5.91 -0.54
C HIS A 344 19.26 -4.47 -1.06
N LEU A 345 19.23 -3.48 -0.16
CA LEU A 345 19.10 -2.06 -0.48
C LEU A 345 20.24 -1.24 0.11
N THR A 346 20.50 -0.11 -0.52
CA THR A 346 21.34 0.96 -0.02
C THR A 346 20.51 2.23 0.17
N VAL A 347 20.79 2.98 1.24
CA VAL A 347 20.14 4.25 1.53
C VAL A 347 21.20 5.32 1.69
N GLU A 348 21.01 6.42 0.97
CA GLU A 348 21.83 7.62 1.08
C GLU A 348 20.94 8.82 1.44
N LEU A 349 21.44 9.69 2.30
CA LEU A 349 20.79 10.97 2.60
C LEU A 349 21.50 12.07 1.82
N ARG A 350 20.76 12.82 0.99
CA ARG A 350 21.30 13.81 0.09
C ARG A 350 20.62 15.17 0.28
N ASP A 351 21.38 16.24 0.09
CA ASP A 351 20.86 17.61 0.13
C ASP A 351 20.09 17.98 -1.15
N ALA A 352 19.59 19.20 -1.22
CA ALA A 352 18.86 19.73 -2.39
C ALA A 352 19.69 19.77 -3.68
N ARG A 353 21.04 19.70 -3.58
CA ARG A 353 21.96 19.65 -4.72
C ARG A 353 22.27 18.20 -5.15
N GLY A 354 21.78 17.23 -4.38
CA GLY A 354 22.06 15.83 -4.60
C GLY A 354 23.39 15.35 -4.02
N GLU A 355 24.04 16.16 -3.15
CA GLU A 355 25.27 15.78 -2.46
C GLU A 355 24.96 15.07 -1.14
N PRO A 356 25.79 14.09 -0.73
CA PRO A 356 25.62 13.42 0.56
C PRO A 356 25.69 14.41 1.74
N VAL A 357 24.76 14.28 2.69
CA VAL A 357 24.76 15.11 3.90
C VAL A 357 25.69 14.55 4.97
N ALA A 358 26.17 15.40 5.86
CA ALA A 358 26.96 14.96 7.03
C ALA A 358 26.09 14.18 8.02
N PRO A 359 26.66 13.25 8.81
CA PRO A 359 25.95 12.52 9.87
C PRO A 359 25.16 13.47 10.79
N GLY A 360 23.92 13.13 11.10
CA GLY A 360 23.02 13.92 11.94
C GLY A 360 22.30 15.07 11.18
N GLN A 361 22.67 15.35 9.97
CA GLN A 361 21.95 16.32 9.12
C GLN A 361 20.79 15.68 8.37
N PRO A 362 19.65 16.38 8.23
CA PRO A 362 18.54 15.88 7.43
C PRO A 362 18.88 15.95 5.93
N GLY A 363 18.44 14.94 5.19
CA GLY A 363 18.57 14.87 3.74
C GLY A 363 17.43 14.08 3.10
N GLU A 364 17.26 14.27 1.78
CA GLU A 364 16.35 13.43 0.99
C GLU A 364 16.86 12.00 0.96
N LEU A 365 15.97 11.06 1.22
CA LEU A 365 16.28 9.64 1.25
C LEU A 365 16.32 9.09 -0.18
N TRP A 366 17.50 8.68 -0.64
CA TRP A 366 17.72 8.05 -1.93
C TRP A 366 17.99 6.57 -1.73
N VAL A 367 17.27 5.72 -2.48
CA VAL A 367 17.32 4.27 -2.33
C VAL A 367 17.90 3.63 -3.57
N GLY A 368 18.94 2.81 -3.41
CA GLY A 368 19.53 1.96 -4.44
C GLY A 368 19.39 0.48 -4.10
N GLY A 369 19.76 -0.39 -5.02
CA GLY A 369 19.82 -1.84 -4.81
C GLY A 369 18.73 -2.63 -5.51
N ALA A 370 18.63 -3.93 -5.16
CA ALA A 370 17.81 -4.89 -5.88
C ALA A 370 16.30 -4.70 -5.77
N GLY A 371 15.81 -3.90 -4.81
CA GLY A 371 14.39 -3.59 -4.65
C GLY A 371 13.91 -2.40 -5.49
N VAL A 372 14.80 -1.66 -6.19
CA VAL A 372 14.40 -0.51 -7.01
C VAL A 372 13.59 -0.99 -8.22
N SER A 373 12.37 -0.47 -8.37
CA SER A 373 11.42 -0.86 -9.42
C SER A 373 11.90 -0.50 -10.83
N HIS A 374 11.21 -1.01 -11.86
CA HIS A 374 11.51 -0.65 -13.25
C HIS A 374 11.19 0.81 -13.59
N GLY A 375 10.42 1.51 -12.74
CA GLY A 375 9.99 2.88 -12.94
C GLY A 375 8.49 2.97 -13.19
N TYR A 376 8.07 4.04 -13.88
CA TYR A 376 6.66 4.33 -14.13
C TYR A 376 6.24 3.95 -15.54
N LEU A 377 5.17 3.18 -15.64
CA LEU A 377 4.58 2.72 -16.88
C LEU A 377 4.26 3.89 -17.82
N GLY A 378 4.78 3.85 -19.05
CA GLY A 378 4.51 4.88 -20.05
C GLY A 378 4.98 6.31 -19.70
N ARG A 379 5.84 6.45 -18.69
CA ARG A 379 6.32 7.76 -18.20
C ARG A 379 7.86 7.83 -18.20
N PRO A 380 8.54 7.74 -19.37
CA PRO A 380 10.00 7.68 -19.42
C PRO A 380 10.68 8.93 -18.86
N GLY A 381 10.12 10.13 -19.07
CA GLY A 381 10.65 11.38 -18.53
C GLY A 381 10.60 11.41 -17.00
N LEU A 382 9.46 11.09 -16.40
CA LEU A 382 9.32 11.01 -14.95
C LEU A 382 10.19 9.89 -14.36
N THR A 383 10.31 8.77 -15.07
CA THR A 383 11.21 7.67 -14.67
C THR A 383 12.66 8.14 -14.63
N ALA A 384 13.13 8.84 -15.67
CA ALA A 384 14.50 9.36 -15.71
C ALA A 384 14.76 10.39 -14.60
N GLU A 385 13.77 11.23 -14.27
CA GLU A 385 13.86 12.23 -13.19
C GLU A 385 13.95 11.57 -11.80
N ARG A 386 13.08 10.58 -11.53
CA ARG A 386 12.95 9.97 -10.20
C ARG A 386 13.89 8.79 -9.98
N PHE A 387 14.38 8.17 -11.04
CA PHE A 387 15.29 7.02 -10.99
C PHE A 387 16.62 7.32 -11.71
N PRO A 388 17.39 8.33 -11.26
CA PRO A 388 18.68 8.63 -11.87
C PRO A 388 19.64 7.44 -11.79
N ALA A 389 20.55 7.34 -12.76
CA ALA A 389 21.64 6.37 -12.72
C ALA A 389 22.53 6.63 -11.48
N ALA A 390 22.98 5.56 -10.86
CA ALA A 390 23.97 5.65 -9.80
C ALA A 390 25.31 6.09 -10.36
N ALA A 391 26.00 7.03 -9.68
CA ALA A 391 27.30 7.55 -10.14
C ALA A 391 28.40 6.48 -10.24
N ASP A 392 28.28 5.41 -9.42
CA ASP A 392 29.19 4.27 -9.37
C ASP A 392 28.87 3.17 -10.41
N GLY A 393 27.85 3.38 -11.26
CA GLY A 393 27.42 2.42 -12.27
C GLY A 393 26.67 1.19 -11.71
N THR A 394 26.34 1.16 -10.41
CA THR A 394 25.66 0.02 -9.77
C THR A 394 24.14 -0.03 -10.02
N GLY A 395 23.64 0.60 -11.06
CA GLY A 395 22.23 0.62 -11.42
C GLY A 395 21.57 2.00 -11.23
N ARG A 396 20.35 2.02 -10.72
CA ARG A 396 19.57 3.25 -10.51
C ARG A 396 19.33 3.47 -9.03
N ARG A 397 19.13 4.74 -8.65
CA ARG A 397 18.66 5.15 -7.33
C ARG A 397 17.30 5.82 -7.44
N TYR A 398 16.41 5.51 -6.55
CA TYR A 398 15.11 6.20 -6.46
C TYR A 398 15.18 7.39 -5.52
N ARG A 399 14.77 8.55 -6.01
CA ARG A 399 14.61 9.79 -5.24
C ARG A 399 13.23 9.81 -4.60
N SER A 400 13.17 9.57 -3.27
CA SER A 400 11.91 9.33 -2.58
C SER A 400 11.04 10.57 -2.36
N GLY A 401 11.68 11.74 -2.22
CA GLY A 401 11.04 12.96 -1.71
C GLY A 401 10.76 12.93 -0.21
N ASP A 402 11.06 11.82 0.46
CA ASP A 402 11.02 11.67 1.91
C ASP A 402 12.34 12.16 2.53
N TRP A 403 12.25 12.89 3.63
CA TRP A 403 13.41 13.37 4.37
C TRP A 403 13.63 12.54 5.61
N ALA A 404 14.90 12.28 5.89
CA ALA A 404 15.34 11.52 7.04
C ALA A 404 16.68 12.09 7.56
N PHE A 405 17.06 11.71 8.76
CA PHE A 405 18.41 11.88 9.28
C PHE A 405 18.85 10.59 9.95
N ALA A 406 20.18 10.36 10.04
CA ALA A 406 20.76 9.24 10.75
C ALA A 406 21.34 9.73 12.08
N ASP A 407 21.16 8.97 13.16
CA ASP A 407 21.88 9.22 14.40
C ASP A 407 23.35 8.73 14.31
N ALA A 408 24.07 8.87 15.43
CA ALA A 408 25.49 8.47 15.51
C ALA A 408 25.71 6.96 15.26
N ASP A 409 24.70 6.14 15.54
CA ASP A 409 24.74 4.69 15.32
C ASP A 409 24.23 4.29 13.93
N GLY A 410 23.85 5.27 13.10
CA GLY A 410 23.33 5.06 11.77
C GLY A 410 21.86 4.59 11.72
N LEU A 411 21.11 4.74 12.81
CA LEU A 411 19.66 4.50 12.82
C LEU A 411 18.95 5.68 12.13
N LEU A 412 18.11 5.36 11.18
CA LEU A 412 17.37 6.36 10.41
C LEU A 412 16.08 6.77 11.12
N TYR A 413 15.79 8.06 11.06
CA TYR A 413 14.55 8.68 11.55
C TYR A 413 13.89 9.47 10.44
N TYR A 414 12.61 9.24 10.25
CA TYR A 414 11.79 9.97 9.28
C TYR A 414 11.56 11.41 9.74
N ALA A 415 11.75 12.36 8.82
CA ALA A 415 11.65 13.79 9.10
C ALA A 415 10.56 14.51 8.28
N GLY A 416 9.74 13.74 7.54
CA GLY A 416 8.63 14.29 6.76
C GLY A 416 8.89 14.35 5.26
N ARG A 417 8.04 15.10 4.54
CA ARG A 417 8.14 15.31 3.09
C ARG A 417 8.29 16.78 2.76
N MET A 418 9.05 17.06 1.69
CA MET A 418 9.21 18.41 1.15
C MET A 418 8.21 18.75 0.03
N ASP A 419 7.54 17.73 -0.51
CA ASP A 419 6.52 17.89 -1.54
C ASP A 419 5.09 17.89 -0.94
N GLY A 420 4.10 18.07 -1.78
CA GLY A 420 2.69 18.11 -1.36
C GLY A 420 2.05 16.75 -1.09
N GLN A 421 2.84 15.68 -1.04
CA GLN A 421 2.33 14.35 -0.71
C GLN A 421 2.13 14.18 0.79
N VAL A 422 1.09 13.45 1.15
CA VAL A 422 0.80 13.07 2.54
C VAL A 422 0.57 11.56 2.63
N LYS A 423 0.89 10.98 3.79
CA LYS A 423 0.52 9.62 4.13
C LYS A 423 -0.63 9.70 5.12
N LEU A 424 -1.79 9.14 4.77
CA LEU A 424 -3.00 9.19 5.60
C LEU A 424 -3.74 7.85 5.50
N ARG A 425 -3.95 7.20 6.65
CA ARG A 425 -4.60 5.88 6.75
C ARG A 425 -3.95 4.82 5.85
N GLY A 426 -2.62 4.85 5.76
CA GLY A 426 -1.81 3.98 4.92
C GLY A 426 -1.73 4.39 3.45
N PHE A 427 -2.59 5.27 2.99
CA PHE A 427 -2.58 5.72 1.60
C PHE A 427 -1.59 6.86 1.38
N ARG A 428 -0.82 6.76 0.30
CA ARG A 428 0.00 7.86 -0.22
C ARG A 428 -0.88 8.73 -1.10
N ILE A 429 -1.16 9.95 -0.65
CA ILE A 429 -2.09 10.87 -1.29
C ILE A 429 -1.32 12.09 -1.81
N GLU A 430 -1.45 12.35 -3.09
CA GLU A 430 -1.05 13.62 -3.70
C GLU A 430 -2.19 14.62 -3.50
N LEU A 431 -1.97 15.62 -2.66
CA LEU A 431 -2.96 16.68 -2.46
C LEU A 431 -3.29 17.39 -3.78
N GLY A 432 -2.31 17.50 -4.68
CA GLY A 432 -2.47 18.09 -6.01
C GLY A 432 -3.47 17.38 -6.92
N GLU A 433 -3.65 16.06 -6.77
CA GLU A 433 -4.65 15.28 -7.51
C GLU A 433 -6.07 15.70 -7.09
N ILE A 434 -6.31 15.83 -5.78
CA ILE A 434 -7.59 16.29 -5.24
C ILE A 434 -7.85 17.75 -5.60
N GLU A 435 -6.81 18.59 -5.48
CA GLU A 435 -6.89 20.00 -5.86
C GLU A 435 -7.20 20.19 -7.34
N ALA A 436 -6.69 19.32 -8.22
CA ALA A 436 -6.99 19.35 -9.66
C ALA A 436 -8.48 19.06 -9.92
N GLU A 437 -9.02 18.02 -9.29
CA GLU A 437 -10.44 17.67 -9.40
C GLU A 437 -11.36 18.75 -8.82
N LEU A 438 -10.97 19.38 -7.72
CA LEU A 438 -11.71 20.51 -7.15
C LEU A 438 -11.70 21.74 -8.10
N ARG A 439 -10.57 22.05 -8.72
CA ARG A 439 -10.46 23.15 -9.70
C ARG A 439 -11.24 22.90 -11.00
N ALA A 440 -11.51 21.63 -11.33
CA ALA A 440 -12.33 21.27 -12.49
C ALA A 440 -13.82 21.59 -12.27
N LEU A 441 -14.26 21.83 -11.03
CA LEU A 441 -15.64 22.23 -10.75
C LEU A 441 -15.93 23.66 -11.23
N PRO A 442 -17.02 23.87 -12.00
CA PRO A 442 -17.45 25.20 -12.39
C PRO A 442 -17.69 26.10 -11.17
N GLY A 443 -17.14 27.31 -11.19
CA GLY A 443 -17.27 28.29 -10.10
C GLY A 443 -16.18 28.21 -9.03
N VAL A 444 -15.22 27.29 -9.13
CA VAL A 444 -14.05 27.23 -8.25
C VAL A 444 -12.93 28.13 -8.79
N GLY A 445 -12.63 29.22 -8.09
CA GLY A 445 -11.53 30.13 -8.40
C GLY A 445 -10.17 29.66 -7.85
N GLY A 446 -10.18 28.74 -6.88
CA GLY A 446 -8.97 28.17 -6.28
C GLY A 446 -9.29 27.03 -5.33
N ALA A 447 -8.38 26.07 -5.23
CA ALA A 447 -8.50 24.95 -4.30
C ALA A 447 -7.15 24.58 -3.71
N ALA A 448 -7.14 24.25 -2.41
CA ALA A 448 -5.96 23.75 -1.70
C ALA A 448 -6.38 22.69 -0.67
N CYS A 449 -5.60 21.61 -0.59
CA CYS A 449 -5.82 20.52 0.35
C CYS A 449 -4.74 20.49 1.43
N LEU A 450 -5.09 19.94 2.60
CA LEU A 450 -4.19 19.78 3.75
C LEU A 450 -4.61 18.58 4.59
N VAL A 451 -3.70 18.12 5.44
CA VAL A 451 -4.06 17.23 6.53
C VAL A 451 -4.41 18.10 7.74
N ASP A 452 -5.61 17.91 8.28
CA ASP A 452 -6.06 18.57 9.50
C ASP A 452 -5.85 17.60 10.67
N ASP A 453 -4.86 17.90 11.49
CA ASP A 453 -4.46 17.16 12.69
C ASP A 453 -4.98 17.78 14.00
N SER A 454 -5.87 18.78 13.93
CA SER A 454 -6.46 19.43 15.10
C SER A 454 -7.35 18.52 15.94
N GLY A 455 -7.71 17.33 15.42
CA GLY A 455 -8.49 16.29 16.08
C GLY A 455 -7.63 15.13 16.61
N ARG A 456 -8.29 14.15 17.23
CA ARG A 456 -7.64 12.91 17.70
C ARG A 456 -7.03 12.09 16.57
N THR A 457 -7.67 12.12 15.40
CA THR A 457 -7.25 11.40 14.19
C THR A 457 -7.10 12.41 13.08
N PRO A 458 -5.94 12.42 12.38
CA PRO A 458 -5.76 13.28 11.22
C PRO A 458 -6.80 12.99 10.13
N VAL A 459 -7.32 14.04 9.51
CA VAL A 459 -8.28 13.95 8.41
C VAL A 459 -7.86 14.83 7.24
N LEU A 460 -8.33 14.46 6.05
CA LEU A 460 -8.12 15.27 4.86
C LEU A 460 -9.09 16.45 4.87
N GLY A 461 -8.56 17.65 4.72
CA GLY A 461 -9.30 18.90 4.57
C GLY A 461 -9.10 19.51 3.19
N ALA A 462 -10.10 20.24 2.70
CA ALA A 462 -10.00 21.04 1.49
C ALA A 462 -10.54 22.46 1.74
N CYS A 463 -9.82 23.45 1.19
CA CYS A 463 -10.21 24.86 1.17
C CYS A 463 -10.53 25.26 -0.26
N LEU A 464 -11.69 25.86 -0.49
CA LEU A 464 -12.17 26.30 -1.80
C LEU A 464 -12.38 27.81 -1.83
N VAL A 465 -11.98 28.43 -2.91
CA VAL A 465 -12.38 29.78 -3.28
C VAL A 465 -13.57 29.64 -4.23
N ALA A 466 -14.77 29.66 -3.69
CA ALA A 466 -16.01 29.49 -4.43
C ALA A 466 -17.18 30.07 -3.63
N ASP A 467 -18.26 30.42 -4.33
CA ASP A 467 -19.51 30.77 -3.70
C ASP A 467 -20.19 29.48 -3.16
N ARG A 468 -20.39 29.44 -1.85
CA ARG A 468 -20.96 28.29 -1.15
C ARG A 468 -22.41 28.01 -1.54
N ASP A 469 -23.18 29.03 -1.84
CA ASP A 469 -24.60 28.89 -2.23
C ASP A 469 -24.71 28.36 -3.66
N ALA A 470 -23.82 28.77 -4.55
CA ALA A 470 -23.73 28.28 -5.92
C ALA A 470 -23.11 26.88 -6.00
N LEU A 471 -22.16 26.56 -5.11
CA LEU A 471 -21.45 25.27 -5.05
C LEU A 471 -21.53 24.68 -3.63
N PRO A 472 -22.67 24.10 -3.21
CA PRO A 472 -22.82 23.53 -1.87
C PRO A 472 -21.95 22.29 -1.66
N PRO A 473 -21.60 21.94 -0.39
CA PRO A 473 -20.71 20.82 -0.06
C PRO A 473 -21.11 19.48 -0.70
N ASP A 474 -22.39 19.21 -0.82
CA ASP A 474 -22.88 17.94 -1.41
C ASP A 474 -22.54 17.82 -2.89
N ARG A 475 -22.60 18.93 -3.65
CA ARG A 475 -22.18 18.98 -5.05
C ARG A 475 -20.67 18.72 -5.21
N VAL A 476 -19.86 19.29 -4.30
CA VAL A 476 -18.40 19.02 -4.26
C VAL A 476 -18.15 17.55 -3.97
N ARG A 477 -18.85 16.98 -3.00
CA ARG A 477 -18.73 15.58 -2.62
C ARG A 477 -19.10 14.65 -3.75
N GLU A 478 -20.24 14.87 -4.38
CA GLU A 478 -20.73 14.07 -5.50
C GLU A 478 -19.73 14.04 -6.67
N HIS A 479 -19.18 15.21 -7.01
CA HIS A 479 -18.16 15.32 -8.04
C HIS A 479 -16.91 14.51 -7.71
N LEU A 480 -16.37 14.68 -6.51
CA LEU A 480 -15.16 13.97 -6.08
C LEU A 480 -15.40 12.47 -5.95
N ALA A 481 -16.55 12.04 -5.40
CA ALA A 481 -16.88 10.63 -5.22
C ALA A 481 -17.03 9.88 -6.57
N GLY A 482 -17.39 10.57 -7.64
CA GLY A 482 -17.42 10.00 -8.99
C GLY A 482 -16.03 9.78 -9.61
N ARG A 483 -14.97 10.40 -9.07
CA ARG A 483 -13.63 10.46 -9.68
C ARG A 483 -12.52 9.89 -8.81
N LEU A 484 -12.58 10.17 -7.50
CA LEU A 484 -11.52 9.83 -6.55
C LEU A 484 -11.93 8.64 -5.67
N PRO A 485 -10.97 7.78 -5.29
CA PRO A 485 -11.19 6.75 -4.29
C PRO A 485 -11.63 7.35 -2.94
N ALA A 486 -12.37 6.57 -2.16
CA ALA A 486 -12.96 7.03 -0.89
C ALA A 486 -11.91 7.60 0.11
N HIS A 487 -10.68 7.06 0.10
CA HIS A 487 -9.60 7.54 0.98
C HIS A 487 -9.03 8.92 0.57
N MET A 488 -9.32 9.39 -0.65
CA MET A 488 -8.92 10.70 -1.15
C MET A 488 -10.01 11.77 -0.99
N LEU A 489 -11.17 11.41 -0.45
CA LEU A 489 -12.27 12.36 -0.26
C LEU A 489 -12.03 13.21 1.00
N PRO A 490 -11.99 14.56 0.90
CA PRO A 490 -11.85 15.43 2.06
C PRO A 490 -13.03 15.26 3.02
N GLN A 491 -12.73 15.03 4.31
CA GLN A 491 -13.72 14.96 5.37
C GLN A 491 -14.15 16.36 5.88
N ARG A 492 -13.29 17.35 5.66
CA ARG A 492 -13.57 18.75 6.00
C ARG A 492 -13.49 19.62 4.78
N LEU A 493 -14.48 20.50 4.60
CA LEU A 493 -14.54 21.45 3.49
C LEU A 493 -14.72 22.86 4.07
N ARG A 494 -13.90 23.80 3.59
CA ARG A 494 -13.97 25.21 3.96
C ARG A 494 -14.05 26.08 2.73
N TYR A 495 -14.84 27.14 2.80
CA TYR A 495 -14.92 28.18 1.78
C TYR A 495 -14.14 29.39 2.27
N LEU A 496 -13.31 29.95 1.40
CA LEU A 496 -12.46 31.10 1.65
C LEU A 496 -12.67 32.13 0.55
N ASP A 497 -12.54 33.42 0.89
CA ASP A 497 -12.56 34.49 -0.11
C ASP A 497 -11.32 34.43 -1.02
N ARG A 498 -10.19 33.97 -0.47
CA ARG A 498 -8.92 33.77 -1.20
C ARG A 498 -8.04 32.75 -0.50
N LEU A 499 -7.19 32.08 -1.28
CA LEU A 499 -6.12 31.24 -0.72
C LEU A 499 -5.01 32.13 -0.16
N PRO A 500 -4.43 31.80 1.03
CA PRO A 500 -3.26 32.51 1.53
C PRO A 500 -2.03 32.24 0.66
N LEU A 501 -1.33 33.30 0.30
CA LEU A 501 -0.11 33.23 -0.51
C LEU A 501 1.07 33.82 0.25
N THR A 502 2.24 33.22 0.03
CA THR A 502 3.52 33.79 0.48
C THR A 502 3.81 35.09 -0.27
N PRO A 503 4.76 35.92 0.19
CA PRO A 503 5.21 37.14 -0.54
C PRO A 503 5.66 36.87 -1.99
N HIS A 504 6.03 35.64 -2.30
CA HIS A 504 6.45 35.20 -3.63
C HIS A 504 5.31 34.60 -4.48
N GLY A 505 4.04 34.74 -4.04
CA GLY A 505 2.86 34.25 -4.79
C GLY A 505 2.63 32.75 -4.75
N LYS A 506 3.35 32.00 -3.91
CA LYS A 506 3.12 30.57 -3.70
C LYS A 506 2.10 30.36 -2.57
N LEU A 507 1.37 29.24 -2.60
CA LEU A 507 0.46 28.86 -1.52
C LEU A 507 1.21 28.79 -0.17
N ASP A 508 0.72 29.55 0.80
CA ASP A 508 1.21 29.51 2.18
C ASP A 508 0.47 28.41 2.95
N ARG A 509 1.08 27.23 2.99
CA ARG A 509 0.48 26.06 3.65
C ARG A 509 0.37 26.21 5.17
N ALA A 510 1.27 26.99 5.80
CA ALA A 510 1.21 27.26 7.23
C ALA A 510 0.04 28.19 7.57
N ALA A 511 -0.13 29.26 6.81
CA ALA A 511 -1.29 30.14 6.95
C ALA A 511 -2.60 29.42 6.60
N LEU A 512 -2.60 28.51 5.62
CA LEU A 512 -3.76 27.68 5.27
C LEU A 512 -4.13 26.75 6.43
N ALA A 513 -3.17 26.07 7.04
CA ALA A 513 -3.39 25.20 8.19
C ALA A 513 -3.93 26.01 9.40
N ALA A 514 -3.37 27.19 9.67
CA ALA A 514 -3.86 28.08 10.71
C ALA A 514 -5.31 28.54 10.43
N ALA A 515 -5.61 28.94 9.19
CA ALA A 515 -6.98 29.30 8.79
C ALA A 515 -7.93 28.09 8.88
N ALA A 516 -7.44 26.90 8.61
CA ALA A 516 -8.21 25.66 8.77
C ALA A 516 -8.43 25.26 10.25
N GLY A 517 -7.51 25.58 11.16
CA GLY A 517 -7.62 25.33 12.61
C GLY A 517 -8.30 26.45 13.42
N ALA A 518 -8.25 27.69 12.95
CA ALA A 518 -8.69 28.89 13.66
C ALA A 518 -10.17 29.25 13.46
N GLY A 519 -10.98 28.42 12.80
CA GLY A 519 -12.41 28.68 12.64
C GLY A 519 -13.17 28.53 13.96
N PRO A 520 -14.21 29.35 14.22
CA PRO A 520 -15.02 29.25 15.43
C PRO A 520 -15.61 27.83 15.52
N ARG A 521 -15.64 27.29 16.72
CA ARG A 521 -16.36 26.04 17.05
C ARG A 521 -17.87 26.30 16.82
N GLY A 522 -18.31 26.16 15.60
CA GLY A 522 -19.72 26.37 15.25
C GLY A 522 -19.88 26.77 13.79
N ALA A 523 -20.75 26.09 13.11
CA ALA A 523 -21.44 26.35 11.84
C ALA A 523 -20.64 26.22 10.53
N ASP A 524 -19.32 26.43 10.44
CA ASP A 524 -18.63 26.51 9.15
C ASP A 524 -17.78 25.29 8.73
N ALA A 525 -17.60 24.31 9.60
CA ALA A 525 -16.98 23.03 9.28
C ALA A 525 -18.05 21.95 9.09
N LEU A 526 -18.53 21.78 7.88
CA LEU A 526 -19.35 20.60 7.56
C LEU A 526 -18.43 19.37 7.51
N THR A 527 -18.56 18.52 8.55
CA THR A 527 -17.98 17.19 8.52
C THR A 527 -18.70 16.39 7.45
N LEU A 528 -17.99 16.01 6.40
CA LEU A 528 -18.50 15.11 5.38
C LEU A 528 -18.54 13.70 5.99
N ALA A 529 -19.62 13.37 6.72
CA ALA A 529 -19.81 12.03 7.25
C ALA A 529 -19.95 11.05 6.08
N THR A 530 -19.15 10.00 6.07
CA THR A 530 -19.37 8.83 5.22
C THR A 530 -20.65 8.14 5.72
N ARG A 531 -21.77 8.41 5.10
CA ARG A 531 -22.93 7.50 5.24
C ARG A 531 -22.56 6.23 4.48
N GLY A 532 -22.27 5.16 5.23
CA GLY A 532 -22.35 3.82 4.70
C GLY A 532 -23.72 3.65 4.05
N GLY A 533 -23.74 3.36 2.77
CA GLY A 533 -24.98 3.12 2.05
C GLY A 533 -25.68 1.91 2.62
N ASP A 534 -26.78 2.13 3.32
CA ASP A 534 -27.78 1.11 3.61
C ASP A 534 -28.44 0.74 2.26
N HIS A 535 -27.85 -0.17 1.55
CA HIS A 535 -28.55 -0.94 0.51
C HIS A 535 -29.13 -2.20 1.18
N ARG A 536 -30.20 -2.02 1.92
CA ARG A 536 -31.19 -3.10 2.08
C ARG A 536 -32.01 -3.14 0.80
N ALA A 537 -31.72 -4.12 -0.04
CA ALA A 537 -32.61 -4.54 -1.09
C ALA A 537 -33.84 -5.19 -0.47
N GLY A 538 -35.03 -4.68 -0.79
CA GLY A 538 -36.29 -5.38 -0.70
C GLY A 538 -36.47 -6.31 -1.90
#